data_7094b93b45e17400501774ac3f06e8f3
#
_entry.id   7094b93b45e17400501774ac3f06e8f3
#
_cell.length_a   1.000
_cell.length_b   1.000
_cell.length_c   1.000
_cell.angle_alpha   90.00
_cell.angle_beta   90.00
_cell.angle_gamma   90.00
#
_symmetry.space_group_name_H-M   'P 1'
#
loop_
_entity.id
_entity.type
_entity.pdbx_description
1 polymer ?
#
loop_
_entity_poly.entity_id
_entity_poly.type
_entity_poly.pdbx_seq_one_letter_code
_entity_poly.pdbx_strand_id
1 'polypeptide(L)'
;MSGGRQLLGRAVRATKTIKPTERVSSQGFQTSTMAKNNAKPLYADQDSLPQLPVPPLEQTLKVYERTTLPLQASKETLARTQEAVQSALSGQDSALMKALQERLLHRANAEGRESWLYEWWKTGAYMGYRDPLVPFVSYFYLHKPVESQAGPQRAAELLKSMMVFREMVVNETLTPEKTRSGSMCMEGYKWMFNVARVPVENEDQAITFDPRKNNHVIVLRNGHFYEVPLVHPETGKELSAGEIQSQLEQIVADPASQRFATSPVGALTSDNRDNWTEARAALERVAGDGGAKNRKILERIDSSILVLALDDESPVSLVERSWSTWSGAYGNRFYDKQQITVANNGTSGYVGEHSMMDGTHTMRLNNFMLTSLEQGKIDLASGSGASAPPAPVRHEFVLDADLEGRVRDSYRRFEELLGQHALAVLDFQGYGKGLIKQFKNSPDAWAQMAIQLAFYKLHGHACATYEACLLYTSDAADEGLGVVL
;
A
#
# COMPACT_ATOMS: atom_id res chain seq x y z
N MET A 1 -25.64 -4.87 -38.20
CA MET A 1 -26.93 -4.90 -38.85
C MET A 1 -27.95 -5.01 -37.77
N SER A 2 -29.00 -4.29 -37.81
CA SER A 2 -30.02 -3.94 -36.84
C SER A 2 -30.52 -5.06 -35.91
N GLY A 3 -30.46 -4.89 -34.62
CA GLY A 3 -31.12 -5.81 -33.67
C GLY A 3 -30.59 -5.75 -32.24
N GLY A 4 -30.49 -4.58 -31.60
CA GLY A 4 -29.99 -4.49 -30.24
C GLY A 4 -30.38 -3.24 -29.45
N ARG A 5 -31.55 -2.69 -29.75
CA ARG A 5 -32.09 -1.53 -29.02
C ARG A 5 -33.58 -1.71 -28.73
N GLN A 6 -33.95 -2.54 -27.76
CA GLN A 6 -35.30 -2.51 -27.16
C GLN A 6 -35.33 -3.48 -25.96
N LEU A 7 -34.80 -3.12 -24.81
CA LEU A 7 -35.12 -3.73 -23.49
C LEU A 7 -34.63 -2.85 -22.32
N LEU A 8 -34.68 -1.53 -22.47
CA LEU A 8 -34.39 -0.58 -21.37
C LEU A 8 -35.49 0.51 -21.31
N GLY A 9 -36.71 0.10 -21.07
CA GLY A 9 -37.80 1.03 -20.96
C GLY A 9 -39.05 0.46 -20.31
N ARG A 10 -39.00 0.11 -19.01
CA ARG A 10 -40.17 0.03 -18.12
C ARG A 10 -39.75 -0.47 -16.75
N ALA A 11 -39.28 0.40 -15.89
CA ALA A 11 -39.35 0.29 -14.43
C ALA A 11 -38.82 1.56 -13.75
N VAL A 12 -39.42 2.69 -14.03
CA VAL A 12 -39.22 3.89 -13.21
C VAL A 12 -40.61 4.51 -12.97
N ARG A 13 -41.21 4.20 -11.83
CA ARG A 13 -42.18 5.05 -11.12
C ARG A 13 -42.55 4.40 -9.79
N ALA A 14 -41.82 4.77 -8.73
CA ALA A 14 -42.34 4.99 -7.37
C ALA A 14 -41.21 5.49 -6.47
N THR A 15 -40.84 6.75 -6.61
CA THR A 15 -40.03 7.44 -5.62
C THR A 15 -40.93 7.91 -4.48
N LYS A 16 -40.96 7.17 -3.38
CA LYS A 16 -41.33 7.71 -2.08
C LYS A 16 -40.09 8.35 -1.47
N THR A 17 -40.15 9.66 -1.30
CA THR A 17 -39.17 10.49 -0.61
C THR A 17 -39.01 9.98 0.83
N ILE A 18 -37.90 9.31 1.13
CA ILE A 18 -37.52 8.97 2.49
C ILE A 18 -36.68 10.14 3.01
N LYS A 19 -37.15 10.74 4.11
CA LYS A 19 -36.40 11.78 4.85
C LYS A 19 -35.05 11.26 5.29
N PRO A 20 -34.00 12.11 5.37
CA PRO A 20 -32.67 11.69 5.83
C PRO A 20 -32.76 11.26 7.30
N THR A 21 -32.55 9.99 7.56
CA THR A 21 -32.34 9.47 8.90
C THR A 21 -30.94 9.82 9.39
N GLU A 22 -30.90 10.17 10.63
CA GLU A 22 -29.80 10.62 11.48
C GLU A 22 -28.41 10.05 11.18
N ARG A 23 -27.43 10.93 11.26
CA ARG A 23 -26.00 10.63 11.24
C ARG A 23 -25.69 9.54 12.25
N VAL A 24 -25.26 8.37 11.77
CA VAL A 24 -24.58 7.39 12.59
C VAL A 24 -23.28 8.03 13.02
N SER A 25 -23.15 8.26 14.32
CA SER A 25 -21.98 8.79 14.97
C SER A 25 -20.75 7.96 14.58
N SER A 26 -19.79 8.60 13.90
CA SER A 26 -18.42 8.14 13.89
C SER A 26 -18.00 7.87 15.32
N GLN A 27 -17.60 6.65 15.63
CA GLN A 27 -16.96 6.36 16.91
C GLN A 27 -15.75 7.27 17.03
N GLY A 28 -15.87 8.28 17.89
CA GLY A 28 -14.83 9.25 18.11
C GLY A 28 -13.57 8.55 18.62
N PHE A 29 -12.46 8.81 17.93
CA PHE A 29 -11.16 8.60 18.53
C PHE A 29 -11.13 9.39 19.84
N GLN A 30 -11.21 8.69 20.96
CA GLN A 30 -10.99 9.31 22.26
C GLN A 30 -9.52 9.76 22.31
N THR A 31 -9.29 11.05 22.12
CA THR A 31 -8.05 11.67 22.55
C THR A 31 -8.05 11.62 24.08
N SER A 32 -7.43 10.60 24.65
CA SER A 32 -7.09 10.60 26.06
C SER A 32 -6.15 11.79 26.28
N THR A 33 -6.55 12.69 27.16
CA THR A 33 -5.67 13.67 27.79
C THR A 33 -4.37 12.95 28.19
N MET A 34 -3.23 13.45 27.71
CA MET A 34 -1.91 12.89 28.00
C MET A 34 -1.69 12.88 29.50
N ALA A 35 -2.01 11.78 30.16
CA ALA A 35 -1.44 11.43 31.43
C ALA A 35 0.03 11.03 31.16
N LYS A 36 0.95 11.65 31.89
CA LYS A 36 2.39 11.32 31.89
C LYS A 36 2.60 9.93 32.49
N ASN A 37 2.23 8.90 31.75
CA ASN A 37 2.66 7.53 32.01
C ASN A 37 3.58 7.12 30.86
N ASN A 38 4.79 6.69 31.20
CA ASN A 38 5.77 6.06 30.28
C ASN A 38 5.27 4.71 29.73
N ALA A 39 3.99 4.55 29.50
CA ALA A 39 3.40 3.34 28.94
C ALA A 39 3.70 3.30 27.44
N LYS A 40 4.20 2.17 26.96
CA LYS A 40 4.45 1.85 25.57
C LYS A 40 3.37 0.88 25.06
N PRO A 41 2.15 1.37 24.76
CA PRO A 41 1.02 0.49 24.49
C PRO A 41 1.07 -0.19 23.11
N LEU A 42 1.84 0.33 22.15
CA LEU A 42 1.79 -0.12 20.75
C LEU A 42 1.91 -1.65 20.60
N TYR A 43 2.84 -2.27 21.33
CA TYR A 43 3.07 -3.71 21.28
C TYR A 43 2.59 -4.44 22.53
N ALA A 44 1.76 -3.80 23.38
CA ALA A 44 1.36 -4.38 24.67
C ALA A 44 0.64 -5.73 24.56
N ASP A 45 -0.08 -5.96 23.48
CA ASP A 45 -0.83 -7.19 23.25
C ASP A 45 -0.09 -8.19 22.35
N GLN A 46 1.11 -7.83 21.81
CA GLN A 46 1.79 -8.59 20.76
C GLN A 46 2.14 -10.02 21.19
N ASP A 47 2.71 -10.18 22.40
CA ASP A 47 3.13 -11.49 22.91
C ASP A 47 1.95 -12.41 23.28
N SER A 48 0.74 -11.84 23.40
CA SER A 48 -0.49 -12.57 23.72
C SER A 48 -1.30 -12.98 22.49
N LEU A 49 -0.86 -12.60 21.30
CA LEU A 49 -1.57 -12.94 20.07
C LEU A 49 -1.55 -14.46 19.82
N PRO A 50 -2.67 -15.03 19.35
CA PRO A 50 -2.70 -16.43 18.99
C PRO A 50 -1.79 -16.70 17.77
N GLN A 51 -1.06 -17.80 17.83
CA GLN A 51 -0.29 -18.25 16.67
C GLN A 51 -1.21 -18.77 15.57
N LEU A 52 -0.82 -18.57 14.31
CA LEU A 52 -1.52 -19.12 13.17
C LEU A 52 -1.50 -20.66 13.22
N PRO A 53 -2.65 -21.34 13.32
CA PRO A 53 -2.69 -22.80 13.38
C PRO A 53 -2.31 -23.41 12.02
N VAL A 54 -1.67 -24.58 12.05
CA VAL A 54 -1.55 -25.42 10.86
C VAL A 54 -2.87 -26.16 10.66
N PRO A 55 -3.59 -25.95 9.55
CA PRO A 55 -4.86 -26.64 9.34
C PRO A 55 -4.63 -28.14 9.14
N PRO A 56 -5.53 -29.01 9.65
CA PRO A 56 -5.44 -30.44 9.43
C PRO A 56 -5.48 -30.81 7.94
N LEU A 57 -4.67 -31.79 7.54
CA LEU A 57 -4.56 -32.25 6.15
C LEU A 57 -5.93 -32.57 5.52
N GLU A 58 -6.77 -33.32 6.25
CA GLU A 58 -8.10 -33.70 5.78
C GLU A 58 -8.98 -32.47 5.51
N GLN A 59 -8.96 -31.48 6.39
CA GLN A 59 -9.70 -30.23 6.22
C GLN A 59 -9.17 -29.46 5.01
N THR A 60 -7.86 -29.35 4.88
CA THR A 60 -7.21 -28.66 3.74
C THR A 60 -7.65 -29.26 2.42
N LEU A 61 -7.61 -30.58 2.29
CA LEU A 61 -7.97 -31.27 1.06
C LEU A 61 -9.48 -31.20 0.75
N LYS A 62 -10.34 -31.27 1.77
CA LYS A 62 -11.80 -31.04 1.58
C LYS A 62 -12.13 -29.64 1.12
N VAL A 63 -11.45 -28.64 1.69
CA VAL A 63 -11.59 -27.24 1.26
C VAL A 63 -11.11 -27.07 -0.16
N TYR A 64 -9.94 -27.62 -0.51
CA TYR A 64 -9.38 -27.60 -1.86
C TYR A 64 -10.37 -28.19 -2.88
N GLU A 65 -10.89 -29.39 -2.64
CA GLU A 65 -11.88 -30.03 -3.52
C GLU A 65 -13.10 -29.12 -3.74
N ARG A 66 -13.66 -28.57 -2.68
CA ARG A 66 -14.83 -27.69 -2.74
C ARG A 66 -14.55 -26.39 -3.50
N THR A 67 -13.43 -25.72 -3.22
CA THR A 67 -13.10 -24.42 -3.82
C THR A 67 -12.72 -24.52 -5.29
N THR A 68 -12.27 -25.69 -5.74
CA THR A 68 -11.94 -25.92 -7.14
C THR A 68 -13.16 -26.36 -8.00
N LEU A 69 -14.32 -26.67 -7.40
CA LEU A 69 -15.51 -27.10 -8.15
C LEU A 69 -15.91 -26.14 -9.26
N PRO A 70 -15.95 -24.80 -9.07
CA PRO A 70 -16.33 -23.87 -10.13
C PRO A 70 -15.34 -23.83 -11.32
N LEU A 71 -14.13 -24.31 -11.12
CA LEU A 71 -13.05 -24.31 -12.11
C LEU A 71 -13.01 -25.58 -12.95
N GLN A 72 -13.82 -26.59 -12.61
CA GLN A 72 -13.80 -27.86 -13.32
C GLN A 72 -14.48 -27.73 -14.68
N ALA A 73 -13.70 -27.87 -15.74
CA ALA A 73 -14.19 -27.70 -17.11
C ALA A 73 -15.09 -28.88 -17.57
N SER A 74 -14.96 -30.05 -16.95
CA SER A 74 -15.72 -31.24 -17.33
C SER A 74 -15.87 -32.21 -16.13
N LYS A 75 -16.72 -33.22 -16.27
CA LYS A 75 -16.85 -34.31 -15.29
C LYS A 75 -15.56 -35.10 -15.14
N GLU A 76 -14.79 -35.23 -16.20
CA GLU A 76 -13.51 -35.95 -16.22
C GLU A 76 -12.47 -35.20 -15.40
N THR A 77 -12.39 -33.86 -15.52
CA THR A 77 -11.46 -33.04 -14.70
C THR A 77 -11.84 -33.07 -13.23
N LEU A 78 -13.14 -33.04 -12.91
CA LEU A 78 -13.64 -33.19 -11.55
C LEU A 78 -13.26 -34.56 -10.98
N ALA A 79 -13.51 -35.64 -11.72
CA ALA A 79 -13.18 -37.00 -11.28
C ALA A 79 -11.68 -37.17 -11.00
N ARG A 80 -10.81 -36.62 -11.86
CA ARG A 80 -9.35 -36.61 -11.64
C ARG A 80 -8.95 -35.84 -10.37
N THR A 81 -9.57 -34.70 -10.12
CA THR A 81 -9.32 -33.92 -8.89
C THR A 81 -9.74 -34.71 -7.66
N GLN A 82 -10.91 -35.37 -7.68
CA GLN A 82 -11.41 -36.21 -6.59
C GLN A 82 -10.52 -37.43 -6.36
N GLU A 83 -10.05 -38.07 -7.42
CA GLU A 83 -9.12 -39.19 -7.35
C GLU A 83 -7.79 -38.77 -6.71
N ALA A 84 -7.25 -37.62 -7.11
CA ALA A 84 -6.01 -37.07 -6.53
C ALA A 84 -6.18 -36.74 -5.02
N VAL A 85 -7.30 -36.12 -4.63
CA VAL A 85 -7.64 -35.86 -3.23
C VAL A 85 -7.76 -37.16 -2.43
N GLN A 86 -8.42 -38.18 -3.00
CA GLN A 86 -8.57 -39.49 -2.35
C GLN A 86 -7.22 -40.21 -2.23
N SER A 87 -6.35 -40.12 -3.25
CA SER A 87 -4.98 -40.67 -3.20
C SER A 87 -4.18 -40.03 -2.08
N ALA A 88 -4.27 -38.70 -1.93
CA ALA A 88 -3.59 -37.93 -0.88
C ALA A 88 -4.10 -38.27 0.53
N LEU A 89 -5.41 -38.55 0.70
CA LEU A 89 -6.01 -38.86 2.00
C LEU A 89 -5.76 -40.29 2.46
N SER A 90 -5.97 -41.26 1.57
CA SER A 90 -5.98 -42.68 1.94
C SER A 90 -5.38 -43.63 0.89
N GLY A 91 -4.96 -43.10 -0.26
CA GLY A 91 -4.32 -43.88 -1.34
C GLY A 91 -2.80 -43.91 -1.26
N GLN A 92 -2.16 -44.05 -2.45
CA GLN A 92 -0.72 -44.22 -2.56
C GLN A 92 0.11 -43.04 -2.05
N ASP A 93 -0.45 -41.81 -2.09
CA ASP A 93 0.26 -40.58 -1.68
C ASP A 93 0.07 -40.24 -0.20
N SER A 94 -0.79 -40.99 0.52
CA SER A 94 -1.19 -40.66 1.89
C SER A 94 -0.03 -40.66 2.88
N ALA A 95 0.93 -41.55 2.72
CA ALA A 95 2.13 -41.58 3.58
C ALA A 95 2.98 -40.31 3.41
N LEU A 96 3.19 -39.86 2.17
CA LEU A 96 3.93 -38.63 1.87
C LEU A 96 3.19 -37.43 2.44
N MET A 97 1.87 -37.33 2.23
CA MET A 97 1.07 -36.21 2.70
C MET A 97 1.03 -36.11 4.24
N LYS A 98 0.96 -37.23 4.93
CA LYS A 98 1.09 -37.28 6.41
C LYS A 98 2.47 -36.81 6.87
N ALA A 99 3.54 -37.26 6.22
CA ALA A 99 4.89 -36.82 6.54
C ALA A 99 5.09 -35.30 6.30
N LEU A 100 4.48 -34.74 5.26
CA LEU A 100 4.48 -33.29 5.03
C LEU A 100 3.70 -32.55 6.12
N GLN A 101 2.54 -33.05 6.53
CA GLN A 101 1.76 -32.48 7.63
C GLN A 101 2.55 -32.49 8.95
N GLU A 102 3.23 -33.58 9.26
CA GLU A 102 4.12 -33.69 10.44
C GLU A 102 5.25 -32.68 10.39
N ARG A 103 5.88 -32.48 9.23
CA ARG A 103 6.92 -31.45 9.03
C ARG A 103 6.39 -30.04 9.25
N LEU A 104 5.17 -29.73 8.76
CA LEU A 104 4.52 -28.44 9.01
C LEU A 104 4.24 -28.22 10.49
N LEU A 105 3.73 -29.23 11.18
CA LEU A 105 3.49 -29.18 12.63
C LEU A 105 4.79 -29.01 13.41
N HIS A 106 5.85 -29.72 13.03
CA HIS A 106 7.17 -29.55 13.62
C HIS A 106 7.69 -28.12 13.40
N ARG A 107 7.54 -27.58 12.17
CA ARG A 107 7.92 -26.20 11.87
C ARG A 107 7.15 -25.18 12.71
N ALA A 108 5.83 -25.37 12.87
CA ALA A 108 4.97 -24.47 13.64
C ALA A 108 5.33 -24.46 15.15
N ASN A 109 5.78 -25.59 15.67
CA ASN A 109 6.13 -25.75 17.08
C ASN A 109 7.64 -25.53 17.36
N ALA A 110 8.43 -25.10 16.38
CA ALA A 110 9.85 -24.85 16.56
C ALA A 110 10.06 -23.65 17.50
N GLU A 111 10.98 -23.80 18.46
CA GLU A 111 11.31 -22.76 19.43
C GLU A 111 11.76 -21.46 18.74
N GLY A 112 11.28 -20.32 19.23
CA GLY A 112 11.57 -18.98 18.69
C GLY A 112 10.85 -18.65 17.37
N ARG A 113 9.94 -19.49 16.89
CA ARG A 113 9.16 -19.22 15.67
C ARG A 113 7.80 -18.64 15.99
N GLU A 114 7.56 -17.41 15.57
CA GLU A 114 6.29 -16.71 15.77
C GLU A 114 5.20 -17.17 14.80
N SER A 115 5.58 -17.50 13.55
CA SER A 115 4.64 -17.99 12.52
C SER A 115 5.32 -19.00 11.61
N TRP A 116 4.64 -20.14 11.34
CA TRP A 116 5.14 -21.15 10.41
C TRP A 116 5.08 -20.72 8.95
N LEU A 117 4.17 -19.78 8.61
CA LEU A 117 3.90 -19.32 7.25
C LEU A 117 4.64 -18.04 6.87
N TYR A 118 4.89 -17.14 7.83
CA TYR A 118 5.30 -15.75 7.55
C TYR A 118 6.52 -15.64 6.61
N GLU A 119 7.57 -16.40 6.85
CA GLU A 119 8.78 -16.34 6.01
C GLU A 119 8.49 -16.77 4.57
N TRP A 120 7.72 -17.85 4.38
CA TRP A 120 7.35 -18.33 3.05
C TRP A 120 6.41 -17.36 2.34
N TRP A 121 5.48 -16.76 3.10
CA TRP A 121 4.57 -15.75 2.57
C TRP A 121 5.33 -14.49 2.15
N LYS A 122 6.23 -13.98 3.00
CA LYS A 122 7.08 -12.82 2.71
C LYS A 122 7.91 -13.04 1.44
N THR A 123 8.60 -14.18 1.33
CA THR A 123 9.42 -14.49 0.16
C THR A 123 8.55 -14.75 -1.07
N GLY A 124 7.57 -15.65 -0.98
CA GLY A 124 6.80 -16.10 -2.14
C GLY A 124 5.81 -15.07 -2.69
N ALA A 125 5.18 -14.28 -1.81
CA ALA A 125 4.17 -13.32 -2.22
C ALA A 125 4.73 -11.91 -2.49
N TYR A 126 5.86 -11.53 -1.89
CA TYR A 126 6.37 -10.16 -1.98
C TYR A 126 7.84 -10.06 -2.38
N MET A 127 8.77 -10.53 -1.56
CA MET A 127 10.19 -10.23 -1.73
C MET A 127 10.83 -10.97 -2.90
N GLY A 128 10.41 -12.21 -3.16
CA GLY A 128 10.84 -13.01 -4.32
C GLY A 128 10.05 -12.73 -5.59
N TYR A 129 9.01 -11.88 -5.53
CA TYR A 129 8.24 -11.49 -6.71
C TYR A 129 9.05 -10.51 -7.56
N ARG A 130 9.30 -10.84 -8.84
CA ARG A 130 10.24 -10.10 -9.69
C ARG A 130 9.60 -9.16 -10.69
N ASP A 131 8.28 -9.24 -10.93
CA ASP A 131 7.59 -8.30 -11.81
C ASP A 131 7.52 -6.90 -11.20
N PRO A 132 7.19 -5.85 -11.97
CA PRO A 132 7.02 -4.49 -11.48
C PRO A 132 6.06 -4.41 -10.30
N LEU A 133 6.40 -3.55 -9.31
CA LEU A 133 5.54 -3.38 -8.13
C LEU A 133 4.19 -2.75 -8.49
N VAL A 134 4.16 -1.85 -9.44
CA VAL A 134 2.93 -1.31 -10.03
C VAL A 134 2.82 -1.83 -11.47
N PRO A 135 1.68 -2.43 -11.88
CA PRO A 135 0.39 -2.49 -11.19
C PRO A 135 0.16 -3.74 -10.32
N PHE A 136 1.15 -4.62 -10.10
CA PHE A 136 0.90 -5.97 -9.62
C PHE A 136 0.89 -6.13 -8.08
N VAL A 137 1.61 -5.30 -7.34
CA VAL A 137 1.80 -5.46 -5.88
C VAL A 137 1.37 -4.24 -5.10
N SER A 138 1.85 -3.05 -5.47
CA SER A 138 1.58 -1.80 -4.74
C SER A 138 0.13 -1.36 -4.89
N TYR A 139 -0.48 -1.02 -3.78
CA TYR A 139 -1.83 -0.44 -3.73
C TYR A 139 -1.77 1.09 -3.55
N PHE A 140 -2.92 1.76 -3.70
CA PHE A 140 -3.02 3.19 -3.47
C PHE A 140 -4.30 3.57 -2.75
N TYR A 141 -4.28 4.73 -2.10
CA TYR A 141 -5.44 5.40 -1.55
C TYR A 141 -5.63 6.77 -2.18
N LEU A 142 -6.86 7.12 -2.52
CA LEU A 142 -7.23 8.50 -2.80
C LEU A 142 -7.68 9.17 -1.51
N HIS A 143 -7.14 10.33 -1.23
CA HIS A 143 -7.63 11.17 -0.16
C HIS A 143 -8.94 11.85 -0.56
N LYS A 144 -9.80 12.14 0.44
CA LYS A 144 -10.98 12.96 0.20
C LYS A 144 -10.56 14.29 -0.41
N PRO A 145 -11.33 14.80 -1.39
CA PRO A 145 -11.08 16.14 -1.93
C PRO A 145 -11.10 17.19 -0.83
N VAL A 146 -10.21 18.15 -0.93
CA VAL A 146 -10.24 19.38 -0.13
C VAL A 146 -10.57 20.55 -1.05
N GLU A 147 -11.28 21.55 -0.51
CA GLU A 147 -11.58 22.74 -1.28
C GLU A 147 -10.30 23.56 -1.53
N SER A 148 -10.02 23.82 -2.79
CA SER A 148 -9.06 24.83 -3.30
C SER A 148 -7.79 25.05 -2.46
N GLN A 149 -6.94 24.02 -2.33
CA GLN A 149 -5.60 24.18 -1.78
C GLN A 149 -4.54 24.06 -2.87
N ALA A 150 -3.48 24.86 -2.77
CA ALA A 150 -2.29 24.67 -3.58
C ALA A 150 -1.52 23.39 -3.15
N GLY A 151 -0.89 22.72 -4.12
CA GLY A 151 -0.14 21.48 -3.86
C GLY A 151 0.87 21.59 -2.72
N PRO A 152 1.77 22.59 -2.69
CA PRO A 152 2.75 22.77 -1.62
C PRO A 152 2.12 22.95 -0.23
N GLN A 153 1.04 23.71 -0.11
CA GLN A 153 0.31 23.87 1.15
C GLN A 153 -0.27 22.53 1.63
N ARG A 154 -1.00 21.84 0.73
CA ARG A 154 -1.59 20.52 1.05
C ARG A 154 -0.53 19.51 1.47
N ALA A 155 0.58 19.45 0.76
CA ALA A 155 1.70 18.57 1.06
C ALA A 155 2.32 18.89 2.44
N ALA A 156 2.53 20.15 2.77
CA ALA A 156 3.08 20.56 4.06
C ALA A 156 2.17 20.18 5.24
N GLU A 157 0.86 20.39 5.11
CA GLU A 157 -0.11 19.98 6.14
C GLU A 157 -0.14 18.46 6.35
N LEU A 158 -0.11 17.68 5.26
CA LEU A 158 -0.05 16.22 5.33
C LEU A 158 1.25 15.75 5.99
N LEU A 159 2.40 16.30 5.61
CA LEU A 159 3.69 15.96 6.21
C LEU A 159 3.71 16.33 7.71
N LYS A 160 3.19 17.49 8.10
CA LYS A 160 3.11 17.88 9.51
C LYS A 160 2.23 16.91 10.32
N SER A 161 1.09 16.52 9.77
CA SER A 161 0.19 15.54 10.40
C SER A 161 0.82 14.15 10.46
N MET A 162 1.52 13.74 9.41
CA MET A 162 2.28 12.48 9.36
C MET A 162 3.35 12.43 10.45
N MET A 163 4.07 13.54 10.71
CA MET A 163 5.09 13.60 11.76
C MET A 163 4.51 13.34 13.15
N VAL A 164 3.31 13.85 13.44
CA VAL A 164 2.62 13.54 14.71
C VAL A 164 2.34 12.05 14.86
N PHE A 165 1.85 11.41 13.79
CA PHE A 165 1.62 9.96 13.80
C PHE A 165 2.92 9.16 13.93
N ARG A 166 3.96 9.59 13.20
CA ARG A 166 5.29 8.98 13.27
C ARG A 166 5.85 9.03 14.70
N GLU A 167 5.73 10.16 15.41
CA GLU A 167 6.15 10.25 16.81
C GLU A 167 5.39 9.26 17.71
N MET A 168 4.11 9.03 17.46
CA MET A 168 3.34 8.01 18.21
C MET A 168 3.87 6.60 17.96
N VAL A 169 4.28 6.29 16.73
CA VAL A 169 4.87 5.00 16.37
C VAL A 169 6.27 4.85 16.95
N VAL A 170 7.16 5.85 16.76
CA VAL A 170 8.57 5.82 17.22
C VAL A 170 8.67 5.74 18.73
N ASN A 171 7.78 6.41 19.44
CA ASN A 171 7.71 6.38 20.91
C ASN A 171 6.85 5.23 21.44
N GLU A 172 6.27 4.39 20.54
CA GLU A 172 5.39 3.27 20.88
C GLU A 172 4.15 3.67 21.70
N THR A 173 3.68 4.91 21.55
CA THR A 173 2.53 5.45 22.28
C THR A 173 1.20 5.27 21.54
N LEU A 174 1.25 4.80 20.27
CA LEU A 174 0.06 4.49 19.52
C LEU A 174 -0.68 3.31 20.18
N THR A 175 -2.00 3.44 20.39
CA THR A 175 -2.80 2.37 20.96
C THR A 175 -2.91 1.18 19.97
N PRO A 176 -2.85 -0.08 20.46
CA PRO A 176 -3.04 -1.25 19.60
C PRO A 176 -4.40 -1.21 18.91
N GLU A 177 -4.46 -1.73 17.70
CA GLU A 177 -5.72 -1.96 17.01
C GLU A 177 -6.42 -3.19 17.56
N LYS A 178 -7.74 -3.10 17.66
CA LYS A 178 -8.58 -4.18 18.17
C LYS A 178 -9.79 -4.39 17.27
N THR A 179 -10.11 -5.64 17.05
CA THR A 179 -11.37 -6.08 16.46
C THR A 179 -12.30 -6.59 17.55
N ARG A 180 -13.50 -7.03 17.20
CA ARG A 180 -14.38 -7.72 18.14
C ARG A 180 -13.78 -9.04 18.64
N SER A 181 -12.96 -9.67 17.81
CA SER A 181 -12.35 -10.98 18.10
C SER A 181 -11.08 -10.87 18.95
N GLY A 182 -10.51 -9.67 19.12
CA GLY A 182 -9.28 -9.47 19.90
C GLY A 182 -8.34 -8.42 19.33
N SER A 183 -7.14 -8.38 19.87
CA SER A 183 -6.09 -7.46 19.44
C SER A 183 -5.50 -7.90 18.11
N MET A 184 -5.09 -6.92 17.29
CA MET A 184 -4.41 -7.14 16.03
C MET A 184 -2.89 -7.14 16.20
N CYS A 185 -2.19 -7.81 15.28
CA CYS A 185 -0.74 -7.75 15.20
C CYS A 185 -0.27 -6.34 14.83
N MET A 186 0.60 -5.77 15.63
CA MET A 186 1.16 -4.42 15.43
C MET A 186 2.55 -4.42 14.78
N GLU A 187 3.07 -5.60 14.40
CA GLU A 187 4.41 -5.75 13.82
C GLU A 187 4.65 -4.88 12.59
N GLY A 188 3.63 -4.68 11.75
CA GLY A 188 3.71 -3.85 10.56
C GLY A 188 4.14 -2.41 10.82
N TYR A 189 3.91 -1.85 12.01
CA TYR A 189 4.33 -0.48 12.33
C TYR A 189 5.85 -0.30 12.39
N LYS A 190 6.63 -1.36 12.60
CA LYS A 190 8.09 -1.32 12.51
C LYS A 190 8.59 -1.01 11.09
N TRP A 191 7.74 -1.22 10.08
CA TRP A 191 8.06 -1.10 8.67
C TRP A 191 7.42 0.10 7.99
N MET A 192 6.80 1.02 8.77
CA MET A 192 6.05 2.13 8.20
C MET A 192 6.92 3.31 7.77
N PHE A 193 7.91 3.67 8.60
CA PHE A 193 8.75 4.85 8.40
C PHE A 193 10.22 4.48 8.39
N ASN A 194 11.00 5.25 7.62
CA ASN A 194 12.44 5.05 7.52
C ASN A 194 12.82 3.62 7.08
N VAL A 195 12.07 3.09 6.14
CA VAL A 195 12.23 1.75 5.57
C VAL A 195 12.36 1.87 4.06
N ALA A 196 13.18 1.04 3.46
CA ALA A 196 13.25 0.88 2.02
C ALA A 196 13.22 -0.61 1.66
N ARG A 197 12.53 -0.94 0.57
CA ARG A 197 12.71 -2.19 -0.15
C ARG A 197 13.91 -2.02 -1.07
N VAL A 198 14.93 -2.83 -0.89
CA VAL A 198 16.15 -2.78 -1.69
C VAL A 198 16.18 -3.96 -2.65
N PRO A 199 16.35 -3.72 -3.96
CA PRO A 199 16.41 -4.80 -4.93
C PRO A 199 17.70 -5.59 -4.76
N VAL A 200 17.57 -6.89 -4.64
CA VAL A 200 18.67 -7.85 -4.55
C VAL A 200 18.38 -9.02 -5.48
N GLU A 201 19.39 -9.70 -5.93
CA GLU A 201 19.26 -10.89 -6.78
C GLU A 201 18.38 -11.94 -6.12
N ASN A 202 17.43 -12.48 -6.85
CA ASN A 202 16.44 -13.49 -6.46
C ASN A 202 15.39 -13.04 -5.42
N GLU A 203 15.74 -12.29 -4.38
CA GLU A 203 14.83 -11.89 -3.32
C GLU A 203 15.23 -10.50 -2.78
N ASP A 204 14.33 -9.52 -2.89
CA ASP A 204 14.55 -8.18 -2.35
C ASP A 204 14.65 -8.19 -0.82
N GLN A 205 15.21 -7.13 -0.26
CA GLN A 205 15.37 -6.97 1.18
C GLN A 205 14.66 -5.69 1.67
N ALA A 206 14.02 -5.78 2.83
CA ALA A 206 13.55 -4.60 3.55
C ALA A 206 14.62 -4.16 4.56
N ILE A 207 15.01 -2.89 4.50
CA ILE A 207 16.03 -2.31 5.36
C ILE A 207 15.41 -1.16 6.15
N THR A 208 15.64 -1.16 7.46
CA THR A 208 15.19 -0.11 8.38
C THR A 208 16.34 0.82 8.77
N PHE A 209 16.04 2.07 8.98
CA PHE A 209 16.99 3.10 9.42
C PHE A 209 16.53 3.74 10.72
N ASP A 210 17.47 4.18 11.54
CA ASP A 210 17.18 4.82 12.82
C ASP A 210 16.29 6.07 12.62
N PRO A 211 15.03 6.05 13.08
CA PRO A 211 14.10 7.16 12.88
C PRO A 211 14.50 8.44 13.62
N ARG A 212 15.36 8.36 14.64
CA ARG A 212 15.82 9.52 15.38
C ARG A 212 16.94 10.28 14.66
N LYS A 213 17.65 9.62 13.75
CA LYS A 213 18.73 10.20 12.96
C LYS A 213 18.28 10.67 11.57
N ASN A 214 17.19 10.10 11.06
CA ASN A 214 16.73 10.32 9.69
C ASN A 214 15.37 11.03 9.69
N ASN A 215 15.40 12.37 9.76
CA ASN A 215 14.24 13.24 9.89
C ASN A 215 13.98 14.06 8.61
N HIS A 216 14.12 13.43 7.45
CA HIS A 216 13.89 14.06 6.16
C HIS A 216 12.96 13.20 5.30
N VAL A 217 12.31 13.83 4.37
CA VAL A 217 11.60 13.18 3.26
C VAL A 217 12.35 13.44 1.97
N ILE A 218 12.17 12.55 1.00
CA ILE A 218 12.57 12.81 -0.38
C ILE A 218 11.36 13.34 -1.14
N VAL A 219 11.49 14.49 -1.75
CA VAL A 219 10.48 15.06 -2.64
C VAL A 219 10.88 14.78 -4.08
N LEU A 220 9.97 14.15 -4.82
CA LEU A 220 10.08 13.98 -6.26
C LEU A 220 9.21 15.04 -6.95
N ARG A 221 9.80 15.79 -7.86
CA ARG A 221 9.08 16.69 -8.77
C ARG A 221 9.67 16.60 -10.17
N ASN A 222 8.82 16.25 -11.12
CA ASN A 222 9.21 16.09 -12.52
C ASN A 222 10.47 15.24 -12.72
N GLY A 223 10.58 14.12 -11.95
CA GLY A 223 11.70 13.19 -12.01
C GLY A 223 12.98 13.65 -11.32
N HIS A 224 12.98 14.83 -10.67
CA HIS A 224 14.09 15.35 -9.86
C HIS A 224 13.89 15.00 -8.39
N PHE A 225 14.99 14.74 -7.69
CA PHE A 225 15.01 14.36 -6.29
C PHE A 225 15.49 15.51 -5.40
N TYR A 226 14.74 15.79 -4.36
CA TYR A 226 15.08 16.80 -3.36
C TYR A 226 15.00 16.21 -1.96
N GLU A 227 16.01 16.40 -1.15
CA GLU A 227 15.96 16.10 0.27
C GLU A 227 15.38 17.30 1.02
N VAL A 228 14.34 17.06 1.82
CA VAL A 228 13.63 18.07 2.61
C VAL A 228 13.64 17.64 4.07
N PRO A 229 14.45 18.29 4.94
CA PRO A 229 14.39 18.02 6.37
C PRO A 229 13.07 18.51 6.96
N LEU A 230 12.49 17.71 7.86
CA LEU A 230 11.29 18.04 8.63
C LEU A 230 11.61 18.44 10.08
N VAL A 231 12.87 18.33 10.47
CA VAL A 231 13.41 18.78 11.76
C VAL A 231 14.56 19.72 11.47
N HIS A 232 14.57 20.87 12.12
CA HIS A 232 15.63 21.87 11.93
C HIS A 232 16.96 21.36 12.52
N PRO A 233 18.06 21.32 11.75
CA PRO A 233 19.30 20.69 12.19
C PRO A 233 19.96 21.36 13.40
N GLU A 234 19.81 22.68 13.55
CA GLU A 234 20.43 23.42 14.66
C GLU A 234 19.57 23.41 15.93
N THR A 235 18.25 23.53 15.79
CA THR A 235 17.34 23.59 16.96
C THR A 235 16.84 22.24 17.43
N GLY A 236 16.95 21.22 16.58
CA GLY A 236 16.41 19.88 16.83
C GLY A 236 14.89 19.82 16.93
N LYS A 237 14.18 20.89 16.54
CA LYS A 237 12.71 20.97 16.59
C LYS A 237 12.09 20.69 15.23
N GLU A 238 10.90 20.13 15.26
CA GLU A 238 10.10 19.96 14.03
C GLU A 238 9.78 21.31 13.38
N LEU A 239 9.70 21.29 12.06
CA LEU A 239 9.25 22.45 11.28
C LEU A 239 7.73 22.61 11.38
N SER A 240 7.25 23.84 11.30
CA SER A 240 5.84 24.17 11.11
C SER A 240 5.39 23.81 9.68
N ALA A 241 4.09 23.71 9.46
CA ALA A 241 3.54 23.55 8.12
C ALA A 241 3.96 24.69 7.18
N GLY A 242 4.02 25.94 7.67
CA GLY A 242 4.49 27.09 6.90
C GLY A 242 5.97 27.01 6.50
N GLU A 243 6.84 26.52 7.41
CA GLU A 243 8.25 26.29 7.10
C GLU A 243 8.44 25.18 6.05
N ILE A 244 7.68 24.07 6.18
CA ILE A 244 7.69 22.99 5.19
C ILE A 244 7.14 23.47 3.85
N GLN A 245 6.04 24.23 3.85
CA GLN A 245 5.46 24.81 2.63
C GLN A 245 6.48 25.69 1.90
N SER A 246 7.21 26.54 2.62
CA SER A 246 8.24 27.39 2.04
C SER A 246 9.36 26.58 1.36
N GLN A 247 9.76 25.44 1.94
CA GLN A 247 10.71 24.52 1.29
C GLN A 247 10.14 23.92 -0.01
N LEU A 248 8.87 23.49 0.01
CA LEU A 248 8.21 22.92 -1.18
C LEU A 248 8.00 23.95 -2.28
N GLU A 249 7.71 25.21 -1.92
CA GLU A 249 7.61 26.32 -2.86
C GLU A 249 8.96 26.63 -3.51
N GLN A 250 10.08 26.54 -2.79
CA GLN A 250 11.42 26.65 -3.35
C GLN A 250 11.68 25.55 -4.38
N ILE A 251 11.23 24.31 -4.13
CA ILE A 251 11.35 23.21 -5.10
C ILE A 251 10.52 23.51 -6.34
N VAL A 252 9.28 23.99 -6.20
CA VAL A 252 8.43 24.35 -7.33
C VAL A 252 9.04 25.50 -8.15
N ALA A 253 9.72 26.44 -7.50
CA ALA A 253 10.40 27.56 -8.14
C ALA A 253 11.75 27.22 -8.76
N ASP A 254 12.34 26.06 -8.43
CA ASP A 254 13.63 25.65 -9.03
C ASP A 254 13.46 25.45 -10.54
N PRO A 255 14.23 26.14 -11.40
CA PRO A 255 14.16 25.99 -12.85
C PRO A 255 14.32 24.54 -13.34
N ALA A 256 15.07 23.71 -12.63
CA ALA A 256 15.23 22.29 -12.98
C ALA A 256 13.90 21.55 -12.83
N SER A 257 13.18 21.76 -11.72
CA SER A 257 11.93 21.06 -11.42
C SER A 257 10.73 21.52 -12.28
N GLN A 258 10.87 22.60 -13.03
CA GLN A 258 9.83 23.10 -13.96
C GLN A 258 9.82 22.32 -15.28
N ARG A 259 10.78 21.44 -15.50
CA ARG A 259 10.86 20.56 -16.66
C ARG A 259 11.06 19.13 -16.18
N PHE A 260 10.48 18.19 -16.91
CA PHE A 260 10.72 16.79 -16.62
C PHE A 260 12.19 16.44 -16.85
N ALA A 261 12.79 15.67 -15.94
CA ALA A 261 14.17 15.24 -16.03
C ALA A 261 14.41 14.44 -17.32
N THR A 262 15.52 14.68 -18.00
CA THR A 262 15.88 13.93 -19.21
C THR A 262 16.09 12.45 -18.90
N SER A 263 16.63 12.14 -17.74
CA SER A 263 16.86 10.79 -17.24
C SER A 263 16.28 10.64 -15.84
N PRO A 264 14.96 10.41 -15.71
CA PRO A 264 14.28 10.31 -14.41
C PRO A 264 14.62 8.97 -13.74
N VAL A 265 15.61 8.96 -12.85
CA VAL A 265 16.12 7.73 -12.18
C VAL A 265 15.04 6.97 -11.43
N GLY A 266 13.97 7.65 -10.96
CA GLY A 266 12.81 7.02 -10.34
C GLY A 266 12.15 5.95 -11.22
N ALA A 267 12.22 6.09 -12.54
CA ALA A 267 11.70 5.12 -13.50
C ALA A 267 12.32 3.71 -13.35
N LEU A 268 13.57 3.63 -12.86
CA LEU A 268 14.20 2.33 -12.61
C LEU A 268 13.44 1.48 -11.59
N THR A 269 12.77 2.10 -10.60
CA THR A 269 11.99 1.40 -9.58
C THR A 269 10.65 0.87 -10.09
N SER A 270 10.21 1.29 -11.28
CA SER A 270 8.99 0.81 -11.93
C SER A 270 9.20 -0.39 -12.84
N ASP A 271 10.45 -0.84 -12.99
CA ASP A 271 10.81 -1.97 -13.86
C ASP A 271 10.70 -3.31 -13.12
N ASN A 272 10.92 -4.39 -13.86
CA ASN A 272 11.17 -5.72 -13.31
C ASN A 272 12.31 -5.64 -12.28
N ARG A 273 12.18 -6.39 -11.18
CA ARG A 273 13.09 -6.29 -10.03
C ARG A 273 14.52 -6.70 -10.37
N ASP A 274 14.73 -7.62 -11.31
CA ASP A 274 16.07 -8.01 -11.74
C ASP A 274 16.74 -6.89 -12.53
N ASN A 275 15.99 -6.24 -13.44
CA ASN A 275 16.48 -5.06 -14.17
C ASN A 275 16.86 -3.92 -13.20
N TRP A 276 16.02 -3.69 -12.19
CA TRP A 276 16.32 -2.67 -11.17
C TRP A 276 17.51 -3.07 -10.30
N THR A 277 17.66 -4.35 -9.94
CA THR A 277 18.84 -4.86 -9.20
C THR A 277 20.14 -4.55 -9.96
N GLU A 278 20.16 -4.87 -11.25
CA GLU A 278 21.32 -4.57 -12.10
C GLU A 278 21.58 -3.07 -12.25
N ALA A 279 20.53 -2.28 -12.48
CA ALA A 279 20.64 -0.82 -12.64
C ALA A 279 21.12 -0.15 -11.36
N ARG A 280 20.62 -0.57 -10.18
CA ARG A 280 21.09 -0.08 -8.89
C ARG A 280 22.58 -0.38 -8.68
N ALA A 281 22.98 -1.61 -8.95
CA ALA A 281 24.40 -1.98 -8.87
C ALA A 281 25.28 -1.20 -9.88
N ALA A 282 24.75 -0.86 -11.06
CA ALA A 282 25.45 -0.02 -12.02
C ALA A 282 25.58 1.43 -11.52
N LEU A 283 24.51 2.01 -10.95
CA LEU A 283 24.55 3.36 -10.31
C LEU A 283 25.66 3.45 -9.26
N GLU A 284 25.84 2.41 -8.45
CA GLU A 284 26.82 2.37 -7.38
C GLU A 284 28.28 2.17 -7.87
N ARG A 285 28.45 1.76 -9.13
CA ARG A 285 29.75 1.45 -9.73
C ARG A 285 30.19 2.44 -10.82
N VAL A 286 29.43 3.51 -11.06
CA VAL A 286 29.83 4.54 -12.03
C VAL A 286 31.27 5.01 -11.79
N ALA A 287 32.03 5.16 -12.85
CA ALA A 287 33.45 5.48 -12.80
C ALA A 287 33.76 6.83 -12.10
N GLY A 288 34.98 6.97 -11.58
CA GLY A 288 35.39 8.13 -10.81
C GLY A 288 34.64 8.26 -9.50
N ASP A 289 34.30 9.48 -9.10
CA ASP A 289 33.53 9.77 -7.87
C ASP A 289 32.03 9.54 -8.03
N GLY A 290 31.57 9.23 -9.26
CA GLY A 290 30.15 9.08 -9.57
C GLY A 290 29.46 7.99 -8.74
N GLY A 291 30.05 6.81 -8.65
CA GLY A 291 29.52 5.72 -7.85
C GLY A 291 29.44 6.04 -6.37
N ALA A 292 30.42 6.73 -5.80
CA ALA A 292 30.39 7.17 -4.40
C ALA A 292 29.30 8.23 -4.17
N LYS A 293 29.11 9.16 -5.11
CA LYS A 293 28.05 10.15 -5.06
C LYS A 293 26.67 9.47 -5.14
N ASN A 294 26.48 8.55 -6.08
CA ASN A 294 25.22 7.83 -6.25
C ASN A 294 24.86 6.98 -5.02
N ARG A 295 25.83 6.27 -4.42
CA ARG A 295 25.61 5.54 -3.15
C ARG A 295 25.09 6.44 -2.04
N LYS A 296 25.68 7.64 -1.87
CA LYS A 296 25.20 8.61 -0.88
C LYS A 296 23.77 9.07 -1.17
N ILE A 297 23.45 9.32 -2.42
CA ILE A 297 22.07 9.71 -2.82
C ILE A 297 21.09 8.57 -2.50
N LEU A 298 21.42 7.33 -2.90
CA LEU A 298 20.60 6.16 -2.62
C LEU A 298 20.41 5.96 -1.11
N GLU A 299 21.47 6.10 -0.31
CA GLU A 299 21.39 6.03 1.16
C GLU A 299 20.44 7.10 1.74
N ARG A 300 20.49 8.35 1.20
CA ARG A 300 19.56 9.41 1.63
C ARG A 300 18.13 9.12 1.23
N ILE A 301 17.88 8.53 0.06
CA ILE A 301 16.55 8.09 -0.36
C ILE A 301 16.08 6.95 0.53
N ASP A 302 16.88 5.90 0.68
CA ASP A 302 16.52 4.70 1.45
C ASP A 302 16.21 5.03 2.92
N SER A 303 17.03 5.90 3.54
CA SER A 303 16.89 6.30 4.95
C SER A 303 15.80 7.34 5.20
N SER A 304 15.22 7.97 4.17
CA SER A 304 14.17 8.98 4.33
C SER A 304 12.94 8.41 5.06
N ILE A 305 12.17 9.27 5.70
CA ILE A 305 10.91 8.88 6.36
C ILE A 305 9.99 8.19 5.36
N LEU A 306 9.72 8.83 4.24
CA LEU A 306 8.97 8.37 3.08
C LEU A 306 9.28 9.28 1.89
N VAL A 307 8.67 9.01 0.75
CA VAL A 307 8.73 9.86 -0.44
C VAL A 307 7.47 10.73 -0.52
N LEU A 308 7.62 11.99 -0.88
CA LEU A 308 6.56 12.88 -1.32
C LEU A 308 6.68 13.08 -2.83
N ALA A 309 5.72 12.59 -3.59
CA ALA A 309 5.62 12.93 -5.02
C ALA A 309 4.78 14.20 -5.17
N LEU A 310 5.43 15.29 -5.55
CA LEU A 310 4.81 16.58 -5.81
C LEU A 310 4.59 16.71 -7.33
N ASP A 311 3.42 16.30 -7.78
CA ASP A 311 3.09 16.20 -9.20
C ASP A 311 2.71 17.55 -9.81
N ASP A 312 3.06 17.74 -11.08
CA ASP A 312 2.79 18.98 -11.85
C ASP A 312 1.43 18.95 -12.56
N GLU A 313 0.65 17.94 -12.30
CA GLU A 313 -0.68 17.72 -12.87
C GLU A 313 -1.78 18.33 -12.00
N SER A 314 -3.01 18.39 -12.55
CA SER A 314 -4.21 18.82 -11.83
C SER A 314 -5.40 17.89 -12.14
N PRO A 315 -5.34 16.62 -11.73
CA PRO A 315 -6.38 15.63 -12.04
C PRO A 315 -7.70 15.98 -11.36
N VAL A 316 -8.83 15.81 -12.08
CA VAL A 316 -10.16 16.21 -11.64
C VAL A 316 -11.08 15.01 -11.43
N SER A 317 -11.26 14.19 -12.47
CA SER A 317 -12.13 13.02 -12.39
C SER A 317 -11.55 11.95 -11.44
N LEU A 318 -12.42 11.10 -10.92
CA LEU A 318 -11.98 10.00 -10.03
C LEU A 318 -11.01 9.05 -10.74
N VAL A 319 -11.20 8.82 -12.05
CA VAL A 319 -10.28 8.00 -12.86
C VAL A 319 -8.92 8.68 -13.00
N GLU A 320 -8.87 9.96 -13.38
CA GLU A 320 -7.62 10.71 -13.49
C GLU A 320 -6.87 10.76 -12.16
N ARG A 321 -7.59 11.05 -11.06
CA ARG A 321 -7.02 11.09 -9.71
C ARG A 321 -6.44 9.75 -9.30
N SER A 322 -7.16 8.65 -9.59
CA SER A 322 -6.70 7.29 -9.30
C SER A 322 -5.44 6.95 -10.09
N TRP A 323 -5.47 7.22 -11.38
CA TRP A 323 -4.36 6.91 -12.27
C TRP A 323 -3.12 7.74 -11.95
N SER A 324 -3.30 9.06 -11.77
CA SER A 324 -2.23 9.97 -11.36
C SER A 324 -1.62 9.57 -10.02
N THR A 325 -2.43 9.22 -9.00
CA THR A 325 -1.90 8.78 -7.71
C THR A 325 -1.06 7.52 -7.85
N TRP A 326 -1.55 6.51 -8.56
CA TRP A 326 -0.93 5.19 -8.65
C TRP A 326 0.33 5.18 -9.52
N SER A 327 0.23 5.67 -10.74
CA SER A 327 1.31 5.64 -11.73
C SER A 327 2.06 6.96 -11.84
N GLY A 328 1.40 8.08 -11.60
CA GLY A 328 1.95 9.43 -11.76
C GLY A 328 2.40 9.74 -13.19
N ALA A 329 3.17 10.80 -13.34
CA ALA A 329 4.05 10.95 -14.47
C ALA A 329 5.17 9.92 -14.33
N TYR A 330 5.36 9.05 -15.32
CA TYR A 330 6.31 7.96 -15.27
C TYR A 330 7.70 8.48 -14.89
N GLY A 331 8.30 7.90 -13.84
CA GLY A 331 9.57 8.36 -13.30
C GLY A 331 9.47 9.45 -12.22
N ASN A 332 8.25 9.95 -11.88
CA ASN A 332 8.02 10.81 -10.70
C ASN A 332 7.50 10.00 -9.50
N ARG A 333 7.92 8.75 -9.38
CA ARG A 333 7.66 7.83 -8.26
C ARG A 333 8.94 7.10 -7.87
N PHE A 334 8.99 6.60 -6.64
CA PHE A 334 10.04 5.72 -6.17
C PHE A 334 9.38 4.55 -5.41
N TYR A 335 9.05 3.49 -6.14
CA TYR A 335 8.15 2.43 -5.68
C TYR A 335 8.70 1.55 -4.54
N ASP A 336 9.98 1.67 -4.23
CA ASP A 336 10.63 0.96 -3.13
C ASP A 336 10.38 1.60 -1.75
N LYS A 337 9.52 2.62 -1.68
CA LYS A 337 9.17 3.32 -0.44
C LYS A 337 7.68 3.65 -0.36
N GLN A 338 7.20 3.85 0.86
CA GLN A 338 5.90 4.47 1.09
C GLN A 338 5.90 5.89 0.51
N GLN A 339 4.81 6.28 -0.18
CA GLN A 339 4.76 7.56 -0.87
C GLN A 339 3.44 8.29 -0.59
N ILE A 340 3.53 9.57 -0.24
CA ILE A 340 2.41 10.52 -0.30
C ILE A 340 2.48 11.20 -1.67
N THR A 341 1.35 11.32 -2.36
CA THR A 341 1.25 12.02 -3.65
C THR A 341 0.40 13.26 -3.50
N VAL A 342 0.85 14.38 -4.06
CA VAL A 342 0.11 15.64 -4.04
C VAL A 342 0.27 16.34 -5.39
N ALA A 343 -0.84 16.64 -6.05
CA ALA A 343 -0.89 17.35 -7.32
C ALA A 343 -1.04 18.87 -7.12
N ASN A 344 -0.79 19.65 -8.17
CA ASN A 344 -0.86 21.12 -8.12
C ASN A 344 -2.19 21.67 -7.61
N ASN A 345 -3.30 21.00 -7.91
CA ASN A 345 -4.64 21.39 -7.45
C ASN A 345 -4.99 20.88 -6.04
N GLY A 346 -4.03 20.38 -5.26
CA GLY A 346 -4.25 19.85 -3.91
C GLY A 346 -4.85 18.44 -3.85
N THR A 347 -5.16 17.83 -5.00
CA THR A 347 -5.50 16.40 -5.03
C THR A 347 -4.35 15.59 -4.43
N SER A 348 -4.68 14.72 -3.49
CA SER A 348 -3.67 13.96 -2.79
C SER A 348 -4.05 12.48 -2.65
N GLY A 349 -3.06 11.65 -2.40
CA GLY A 349 -3.21 10.23 -2.23
C GLY A 349 -1.98 9.61 -1.59
N TYR A 350 -1.94 8.30 -1.58
CA TYR A 350 -0.88 7.49 -0.99
C TYR A 350 -0.64 6.25 -1.82
N VAL A 351 0.61 5.91 -2.06
CA VAL A 351 1.02 4.65 -2.70
C VAL A 351 1.76 3.82 -1.67
N GLY A 352 1.26 2.61 -1.42
CA GLY A 352 1.82 1.68 -0.44
C GLY A 352 2.85 0.75 -1.07
N GLU A 353 4.07 0.73 -0.53
CA GLU A 353 4.98 -0.39 -0.72
C GLU A 353 4.44 -1.56 0.14
N HIS A 354 4.15 -2.70 -0.48
CA HIS A 354 3.28 -3.75 0.10
C HIS A 354 4.05 -5.00 0.55
N SER A 355 5.34 -4.91 0.88
CA SER A 355 6.11 -6.10 1.23
C SER A 355 6.04 -6.49 2.70
N MET A 356 6.23 -5.52 3.60
CA MET A 356 6.36 -5.77 5.04
C MET A 356 5.17 -5.28 5.85
N MET A 357 4.21 -4.62 5.20
CA MET A 357 3.07 -3.98 5.85
C MET A 357 1.83 -4.10 4.98
N ASP A 358 0.71 -4.43 5.60
CA ASP A 358 -0.58 -4.54 4.92
C ASP A 358 -1.39 -3.24 4.98
N GLY A 359 -2.48 -3.19 4.24
CA GLY A 359 -3.33 -2.01 4.05
C GLY A 359 -3.89 -1.40 5.35
N THR A 360 -4.17 -2.20 6.37
CA THR A 360 -4.78 -1.71 7.62
C THR A 360 -3.91 -0.64 8.31
N HIS A 361 -2.61 -0.86 8.41
CA HIS A 361 -1.68 0.08 9.04
C HIS A 361 -1.59 1.40 8.28
N THR A 362 -1.47 1.33 6.96
CA THR A 362 -1.40 2.54 6.11
C THR A 362 -2.73 3.25 6.01
N MET A 363 -3.85 2.52 6.02
CA MET A 363 -5.18 3.12 6.11
C MET A 363 -5.34 3.92 7.41
N ARG A 364 -4.85 3.40 8.54
CA ARG A 364 -4.88 4.13 9.82
C ARG A 364 -4.05 5.41 9.78
N LEU A 365 -2.84 5.36 9.19
CA LEU A 365 -2.02 6.54 8.95
C LEU A 365 -2.78 7.60 8.15
N ASN A 366 -3.32 7.20 6.99
CA ASN A 366 -4.04 8.12 6.10
C ASN A 366 -5.30 8.69 6.77
N ASN A 367 -6.09 7.85 7.45
CA ASN A 367 -7.25 8.32 8.21
C ASN A 367 -6.86 9.27 9.35
N PHE A 368 -5.78 9.00 10.06
CA PHE A 368 -5.27 9.90 11.10
C PHE A 368 -4.91 11.26 10.52
N MET A 369 -4.10 11.29 9.45
CA MET A 369 -3.68 12.54 8.81
C MET A 369 -4.90 13.38 8.39
N LEU A 370 -5.83 12.78 7.64
CA LEU A 370 -6.97 13.49 7.09
C LEU A 370 -7.94 13.96 8.17
N THR A 371 -8.31 13.07 9.11
CA THR A 371 -9.28 13.38 10.16
C THR A 371 -8.72 14.40 11.14
N SER A 372 -7.43 14.31 11.49
CA SER A 372 -6.81 15.24 12.44
C SER A 372 -6.67 16.65 11.83
N LEU A 373 -6.40 16.75 10.54
CA LEU A 373 -6.41 18.03 9.83
C LEU A 373 -7.82 18.62 9.73
N GLU A 374 -8.81 17.82 9.32
CA GLU A 374 -10.21 18.24 9.22
C GLU A 374 -10.76 18.74 10.57
N GLN A 375 -10.33 18.13 11.67
CA GLN A 375 -10.77 18.47 13.03
C GLN A 375 -9.92 19.56 13.69
N GLY A 376 -8.91 20.11 13.01
CA GLY A 376 -8.01 21.12 13.57
C GLY A 376 -7.19 20.63 14.76
N LYS A 377 -6.89 19.33 14.83
CA LYS A 377 -6.14 18.70 15.94
C LYS A 377 -4.63 18.77 15.77
N ILE A 378 -4.15 19.16 14.60
CA ILE A 378 -2.72 19.31 14.33
C ILE A 378 -2.33 20.77 14.53
N ASP A 379 -1.35 21.02 15.36
CA ASP A 379 -0.73 22.34 15.48
C ASP A 379 0.17 22.61 14.27
N LEU A 380 -0.40 23.25 13.26
CA LEU A 380 0.28 23.59 12.02
C LEU A 380 1.28 24.75 12.20
N ALA A 381 1.11 25.56 13.23
CA ALA A 381 1.93 26.76 13.48
C ALA A 381 3.19 26.46 14.30
N SER A 382 3.16 25.42 15.13
CA SER A 382 4.32 25.04 15.94
C SER A 382 5.49 24.66 15.05
N GLY A 383 6.60 25.39 15.17
CA GLY A 383 7.73 25.27 14.28
C GLY A 383 9.09 25.27 14.96
N SER A 384 10.14 25.38 14.16
CA SER A 384 11.53 25.28 14.60
C SER A 384 11.99 26.42 15.53
N GLY A 385 11.32 27.56 15.48
CA GLY A 385 11.73 28.80 16.15
C GLY A 385 13.00 29.41 15.54
N ALA A 386 13.48 28.90 14.41
CA ALA A 386 14.58 29.46 13.66
C ALA A 386 14.11 30.63 12.78
N SER A 387 15.06 31.46 12.32
CA SER A 387 14.77 32.60 11.46
C SER A 387 14.35 32.22 10.04
N ALA A 388 14.76 31.05 9.58
CA ALA A 388 14.39 30.47 8.28
C ALA A 388 14.48 28.95 8.33
N PRO A 389 13.64 28.22 7.55
CA PRO A 389 13.77 26.77 7.40
C PRO A 389 15.06 26.44 6.63
N PRO A 390 15.62 25.23 6.83
CA PRO A 390 16.74 24.77 6.01
C PRO A 390 16.30 24.66 4.54
N ALA A 391 17.20 25.02 3.62
CA ALA A 391 16.88 24.89 2.19
C ALA A 391 16.80 23.42 1.76
N PRO A 392 15.92 23.08 0.80
CA PRO A 392 15.91 21.75 0.20
C PRO A 392 17.22 21.49 -0.58
N VAL A 393 17.68 20.24 -0.55
CA VAL A 393 18.92 19.85 -1.25
C VAL A 393 18.57 19.00 -2.46
N ARG A 394 18.89 19.49 -3.67
CA ARG A 394 18.71 18.72 -4.90
C ARG A 394 19.78 17.65 -5.04
N HIS A 395 19.36 16.42 -5.29
CA HIS A 395 20.24 15.30 -5.57
C HIS A 395 20.33 15.05 -7.08
N GLU A 396 21.54 15.05 -7.59
CA GLU A 396 21.82 14.81 -9.00
C GLU A 396 22.65 13.54 -9.15
N PHE A 397 22.06 12.49 -9.69
CA PHE A 397 22.76 11.26 -10.02
C PHE A 397 23.80 11.49 -11.12
N VAL A 398 24.91 10.80 -11.02
CA VAL A 398 25.90 10.71 -12.08
C VAL A 398 25.56 9.50 -12.93
N LEU A 399 25.25 9.72 -14.19
CA LEU A 399 24.87 8.69 -15.14
C LEU A 399 25.90 8.63 -16.27
N ASP A 400 26.24 7.43 -16.67
CA ASP A 400 26.91 7.18 -17.94
C ASP A 400 25.90 6.78 -19.03
N ALA A 401 26.36 6.57 -20.24
CA ALA A 401 25.49 6.24 -21.37
C ALA A 401 24.71 4.92 -21.19
N ASP A 402 25.27 3.93 -20.46
CA ASP A 402 24.57 2.68 -20.13
C ASP A 402 23.41 2.96 -19.19
N LEU A 403 23.63 3.70 -18.11
CA LEU A 403 22.59 4.07 -17.15
C LEU A 403 21.50 4.94 -17.76
N GLU A 404 21.85 5.91 -18.61
CA GLU A 404 20.85 6.68 -19.35
C GLU A 404 19.99 5.78 -20.25
N GLY A 405 20.62 4.76 -20.88
CA GLY A 405 19.93 3.73 -21.64
C GLY A 405 18.96 2.93 -20.76
N ARG A 406 19.40 2.46 -19.60
CA ARG A 406 18.57 1.70 -18.64
C ARG A 406 17.38 2.52 -18.14
N VAL A 407 17.59 3.79 -17.77
CA VAL A 407 16.48 4.69 -17.35
C VAL A 407 15.44 4.85 -18.46
N ARG A 408 15.90 5.12 -19.69
CA ARG A 408 15.01 5.27 -20.86
C ARG A 408 14.22 3.98 -21.15
N ASP A 409 14.89 2.83 -21.07
CA ASP A 409 14.26 1.54 -21.33
C ASP A 409 13.27 1.15 -20.25
N SER A 410 13.57 1.41 -18.95
CA SER A 410 12.64 1.20 -17.85
C SER A 410 11.41 2.08 -17.97
N TYR A 411 11.61 3.38 -18.29
CA TYR A 411 10.50 4.31 -18.55
C TYR A 411 9.58 3.79 -19.65
N ARG A 412 10.15 3.39 -20.81
CA ARG A 412 9.39 2.87 -21.95
C ARG A 412 8.66 1.58 -21.60
N ARG A 413 9.32 0.61 -20.94
CA ARG A 413 8.67 -0.65 -20.51
C ARG A 413 7.50 -0.40 -19.58
N PHE A 414 7.63 0.55 -18.67
CA PHE A 414 6.55 0.90 -17.75
C PHE A 414 5.38 1.59 -18.48
N GLU A 415 5.66 2.49 -19.42
CA GLU A 415 4.65 3.11 -20.28
C GLU A 415 3.90 2.06 -21.10
N GLU A 416 4.63 1.13 -21.73
CA GLU A 416 4.05 0.02 -22.49
C GLU A 416 3.20 -0.91 -21.61
N LEU A 417 3.67 -1.23 -20.40
CA LEU A 417 2.94 -2.04 -19.44
C LEU A 417 1.62 -1.38 -19.03
N LEU A 418 1.68 -0.12 -18.62
CA LEU A 418 0.48 0.61 -18.18
C LEU A 418 -0.47 0.88 -19.35
N GLY A 419 0.04 1.04 -20.58
CA GLY A 419 -0.78 1.16 -21.79
C GLY A 419 -1.64 -0.07 -22.09
N GLN A 420 -1.31 -1.23 -21.49
CA GLN A 420 -2.10 -2.47 -21.60
C GLN A 420 -3.20 -2.56 -20.52
N HIS A 421 -3.26 -1.60 -19.60
CA HIS A 421 -4.21 -1.58 -18.50
C HIS A 421 -5.20 -0.44 -18.69
N ALA A 422 -6.43 -0.67 -18.25
CA ALA A 422 -7.46 0.35 -18.18
C ALA A 422 -8.01 0.44 -16.76
N LEU A 423 -8.22 1.65 -16.28
CA LEU A 423 -8.87 1.91 -15.01
C LEU A 423 -10.21 2.56 -15.27
N ALA A 424 -11.26 1.96 -14.70
CA ALA A 424 -12.61 2.51 -14.74
C ALA A 424 -13.18 2.53 -13.32
N VAL A 425 -14.03 3.49 -13.04
CA VAL A 425 -14.72 3.61 -11.74
C VAL A 425 -16.21 3.49 -11.96
N LEU A 426 -16.84 2.52 -11.29
CA LEU A 426 -18.28 2.38 -11.21
C LEU A 426 -18.75 2.95 -9.86
N ASP A 427 -19.34 4.14 -9.87
CA ASP A 427 -19.99 4.71 -8.69
C ASP A 427 -21.45 4.26 -8.63
N PHE A 428 -21.69 3.13 -7.97
CA PHE A 428 -23.00 2.50 -7.88
C PHE A 428 -23.80 3.07 -6.70
N GLN A 429 -24.90 3.77 -7.01
CA GLN A 429 -25.75 4.45 -6.03
C GLN A 429 -27.05 3.70 -5.68
N GLY A 430 -27.27 2.47 -6.21
CA GLY A 430 -28.51 1.72 -6.03
C GLY A 430 -28.74 1.24 -4.60
N TYR A 431 -27.71 0.75 -3.95
CA TYR A 431 -27.70 0.32 -2.53
C TYR A 431 -26.24 0.23 -2.04
N GLY A 432 -26.04 0.06 -0.73
CA GLY A 432 -24.71 -0.07 -0.13
C GLY A 432 -24.69 -1.06 1.02
N LYS A 433 -23.62 -1.05 1.81
CA LYS A 433 -23.38 -2.00 2.90
C LYS A 433 -24.54 -2.10 3.90
N GLY A 434 -25.29 -1.03 4.11
CA GLY A 434 -26.44 -1.02 5.03
C GLY A 434 -27.53 -2.03 4.63
N LEU A 435 -27.89 -2.09 3.34
CA LEU A 435 -28.86 -3.05 2.82
C LEU A 435 -28.27 -4.48 2.80
N ILE A 436 -27.01 -4.62 2.40
CA ILE A 436 -26.34 -5.95 2.34
C ILE A 436 -26.32 -6.58 3.74
N LYS A 437 -26.00 -5.81 4.78
CA LYS A 437 -26.04 -6.28 6.18
C LYS A 437 -27.45 -6.65 6.67
N GLN A 438 -28.50 -5.99 6.18
CA GLN A 438 -29.87 -6.41 6.48
C GLN A 438 -30.18 -7.81 5.95
N PHE A 439 -29.53 -8.22 4.85
CA PHE A 439 -29.59 -9.58 4.30
C PHE A 439 -28.65 -10.56 5.01
N LYS A 440 -27.97 -10.13 6.08
CA LYS A 440 -26.98 -10.93 6.83
C LYS A 440 -25.81 -11.42 5.97
N ASN A 441 -25.41 -10.62 4.98
CA ASN A 441 -24.28 -10.92 4.12
C ASN A 441 -23.11 -9.98 4.41
N SER A 442 -21.88 -10.47 4.19
CA SER A 442 -20.68 -9.62 4.17
C SER A 442 -20.72 -8.68 2.96
N PRO A 443 -20.54 -7.36 3.13
CA PRO A 443 -20.45 -6.43 2.01
C PRO A 443 -19.29 -6.75 1.07
N ASP A 444 -18.17 -7.21 1.60
CA ASP A 444 -17.00 -7.60 0.82
C ASP A 444 -17.30 -8.86 -0.02
N ALA A 445 -17.76 -9.94 0.60
CA ALA A 445 -18.15 -11.15 -0.12
C ALA A 445 -19.22 -10.88 -1.20
N TRP A 446 -20.15 -9.97 -0.92
CA TRP A 446 -21.15 -9.54 -1.89
C TRP A 446 -20.51 -8.89 -3.13
N ALA A 447 -19.54 -7.97 -2.91
CA ALA A 447 -18.83 -7.31 -4.00
C ALA A 447 -17.98 -8.31 -4.81
N GLN A 448 -17.25 -9.19 -4.14
CA GLN A 448 -16.44 -10.23 -4.77
C GLN A 448 -17.30 -11.18 -5.62
N MET A 449 -18.45 -11.61 -5.10
CA MET A 449 -19.37 -12.44 -5.88
C MET A 449 -19.98 -11.70 -7.06
N ALA A 450 -20.26 -10.40 -6.94
CA ALA A 450 -20.74 -9.59 -8.07
C ALA A 450 -19.69 -9.49 -9.19
N ILE A 451 -18.40 -9.33 -8.84
CA ILE A 451 -17.28 -9.31 -9.78
C ILE A 451 -17.17 -10.68 -10.49
N GLN A 452 -17.17 -11.78 -9.74
CA GLN A 452 -17.09 -13.13 -10.30
C GLN A 452 -18.29 -13.43 -11.22
N LEU A 453 -19.51 -13.02 -10.84
CA LEU A 453 -20.70 -13.19 -11.67
C LEU A 453 -20.59 -12.36 -12.96
N ALA A 454 -20.07 -11.14 -12.88
CA ALA A 454 -19.83 -10.31 -14.07
C ALA A 454 -18.82 -10.97 -15.02
N PHE A 455 -17.72 -11.48 -14.49
CA PHE A 455 -16.73 -12.23 -15.26
C PHE A 455 -17.35 -13.45 -15.94
N TYR A 456 -18.11 -14.26 -15.19
CA TYR A 456 -18.81 -15.44 -15.76
C TYR A 456 -19.78 -15.05 -16.88
N LYS A 457 -20.55 -13.96 -16.71
CA LYS A 457 -21.47 -13.48 -17.75
C LYS A 457 -20.76 -13.03 -19.03
N LEU A 458 -19.55 -12.47 -18.89
CA LEU A 458 -18.75 -12.01 -20.03
C LEU A 458 -18.06 -13.15 -20.76
N HIS A 459 -17.51 -14.13 -20.03
CA HIS A 459 -16.60 -15.12 -20.57
C HIS A 459 -17.19 -16.54 -20.63
N GLY A 460 -18.34 -16.81 -19.98
CA GLY A 460 -19.01 -18.10 -19.98
C GLY A 460 -18.37 -19.17 -19.09
N HIS A 461 -17.35 -18.82 -18.32
CA HIS A 461 -16.67 -19.71 -17.39
C HIS A 461 -16.22 -18.97 -16.13
N ALA A 462 -16.01 -19.69 -15.03
CA ALA A 462 -15.37 -19.15 -13.83
C ALA A 462 -13.85 -19.13 -13.98
N CYS A 463 -13.17 -18.22 -13.29
CA CYS A 463 -11.71 -18.22 -13.18
C CYS A 463 -11.28 -18.37 -11.71
N ALA A 464 -10.03 -18.79 -11.49
CA ALA A 464 -9.44 -18.81 -10.17
C ALA A 464 -9.45 -17.40 -9.58
N THR A 465 -9.99 -17.29 -8.36
CA THR A 465 -10.14 -16.02 -7.66
C THR A 465 -9.49 -16.15 -6.29
N TYR A 466 -8.64 -15.18 -5.95
CA TYR A 466 -8.06 -15.05 -4.62
C TYR A 466 -8.90 -14.12 -3.77
N GLU A 467 -9.23 -14.55 -2.57
CA GLU A 467 -9.90 -13.76 -1.54
C GLU A 467 -9.09 -13.81 -0.26
N ALA A 468 -8.63 -12.65 0.19
CA ALA A 468 -7.97 -12.52 1.48
C ALA A 468 -9.03 -12.49 2.59
N CYS A 469 -9.33 -13.63 3.20
CA CYS A 469 -10.17 -13.68 4.39
C CYS A 469 -9.38 -13.19 5.59
N LEU A 470 -9.60 -11.94 5.99
CA LEU A 470 -9.12 -11.43 7.27
C LEU A 470 -10.03 -12.00 8.36
N LEU A 471 -9.62 -13.13 8.96
CA LEU A 471 -10.36 -13.82 10.02
C LEU A 471 -10.76 -12.91 11.21
N TYR A 472 -10.14 -11.73 11.31
CA TYR A 472 -10.30 -10.82 12.44
C TYR A 472 -10.81 -9.41 12.06
N THR A 473 -11.01 -9.11 10.79
CA THR A 473 -11.38 -7.76 10.33
C THR A 473 -12.59 -7.72 9.41
N SER A 474 -13.06 -8.85 8.88
CA SER A 474 -14.27 -8.89 8.07
C SER A 474 -15.51 -9.15 8.93
N ASP A 475 -16.60 -8.46 8.63
CA ASP A 475 -17.91 -8.72 9.27
C ASP A 475 -18.38 -10.19 9.08
N ALA A 476 -17.83 -10.90 8.12
CA ALA A 476 -18.13 -12.32 7.86
C ALA A 476 -17.54 -13.25 8.92
N ALA A 477 -16.40 -12.90 9.53
CA ALA A 477 -15.83 -13.66 10.64
C ALA A 477 -16.67 -13.55 11.91
N ASP A 478 -17.38 -12.43 12.09
CA ASP A 478 -18.26 -12.20 13.23
C ASP A 478 -19.56 -13.04 13.17
N GLU A 479 -19.93 -13.56 12.01
CA GLU A 479 -21.17 -14.32 11.80
C GLU A 479 -20.97 -15.85 11.79
N GLY A 480 -19.76 -16.35 12.04
CA GLY A 480 -19.44 -17.78 12.00
C GLY A 480 -19.55 -18.40 10.60
N LEU A 481 -19.76 -17.56 9.59
CA LEU A 481 -19.79 -17.93 8.19
C LEU A 481 -18.38 -17.68 7.62
N GLY A 482 -17.46 -18.60 7.86
CA GLY A 482 -16.24 -18.65 7.06
C GLY A 482 -16.66 -18.74 5.60
N VAL A 483 -16.54 -17.66 4.84
CA VAL A 483 -16.68 -17.72 3.39
C VAL A 483 -15.50 -18.50 2.89
N VAL A 484 -15.71 -19.78 2.72
CA VAL A 484 -14.81 -20.61 1.95
C VAL A 484 -15.36 -20.60 0.55
N LEU A 485 -14.75 -19.80 -0.30
CA LEU A 485 -14.97 -19.85 -1.75
C LEU A 485 -14.29 -21.08 -2.34
#